data_ebca1745510b943c068a2c3da46b4da2
#
_entry.id   ebca1745510b943c068a2c3da46b4da2
#
_cell.length_a   1.000
_cell.length_b   1.000
_cell.length_c   1.000
_cell.angle_alpha   90.00
_cell.angle_beta   90.00
_cell.angle_gamma   90.00
#
_symmetry.space_group_name_H-M   'P 1'
#
loop_
_entity.id
_entity.type
_entity.pdbx_description
1 polymer ?
#
loop_
_entity_poly.entity_id
_entity_poly.type
_entity_poly.pdbx_seq_one_letter_code
_entity_poly.pdbx_strand_id
1 'polypeptide(L)'
;LPRLTLMYPIIMFDCISPRPWTPVLFTLILGRPARNLRISTAMPLRSPRPLVAFSAIACAVVLAGCSSLLPQGTPGVSGQDGRSVSHWRDAISSASRISTRTARGRMHFVCSYDAKGFYWRFSHPSGGLYRGNTKVGTLNSDWSITASDGTTLKMSVLTNGPRRSAEDLTDAVFKASAPKKGTFAGVRYVERTNTRGGMPLTKCSASQQGQRLSRPFEADYTFWR
;
A
#
# COMPACT_ATOMS: atom_id res chain seq x y z
N LEU A 1 14.92 11.97 55.84
CA LEU A 1 14.12 12.33 54.65
C LEU A 1 13.59 11.01 54.04
N PRO A 2 12.27 10.79 54.00
CA PRO A 2 11.69 9.49 53.54
C PRO A 2 11.62 9.45 52.02
N ARG A 3 11.95 8.28 51.46
CA ARG A 3 11.77 7.93 50.05
C ARG A 3 10.28 7.65 49.77
N LEU A 4 9.68 8.40 48.85
CA LEU A 4 8.36 8.12 48.29
C LEU A 4 8.54 7.06 47.18
N THR A 5 8.00 5.88 47.46
CA THR A 5 7.83 4.78 46.46
C THR A 5 6.50 4.99 45.77
N LEU A 6 6.54 5.38 44.50
CA LEU A 6 5.37 5.46 43.64
C LEU A 6 5.02 4.05 43.14
N MET A 7 3.94 3.50 43.68
CA MET A 7 3.28 2.28 43.18
C MET A 7 2.45 2.64 41.94
N TYR A 8 2.78 2.08 40.79
CA TYR A 8 1.93 2.05 39.60
C TYR A 8 0.98 0.86 39.68
N PRO A 9 -0.32 1.02 39.42
CA PRO A 9 -1.23 -0.11 39.34
C PRO A 9 -1.05 -0.87 38.02
N ILE A 10 -0.82 -2.17 38.16
CA ILE A 10 -0.83 -3.15 37.07
C ILE A 10 -2.28 -3.37 36.67
N ILE A 11 -2.66 -2.92 35.49
CA ILE A 11 -3.95 -3.26 34.88
C ILE A 11 -3.79 -4.65 34.23
N MET A 12 -4.36 -5.67 34.86
CA MET A 12 -4.53 -6.99 34.26
C MET A 12 -5.60 -6.90 33.17
N PHE A 13 -5.22 -7.17 31.94
CA PHE A 13 -6.15 -7.45 30.85
C PHE A 13 -6.52 -8.93 30.91
N ASP A 14 -7.80 -9.19 31.19
CA ASP A 14 -8.41 -10.51 31.14
C ASP A 14 -8.34 -11.07 29.71
N CYS A 15 -7.73 -12.26 29.60
CA CYS A 15 -7.77 -13.12 28.42
C CYS A 15 -9.20 -13.63 28.19
N ILE A 16 -9.86 -13.11 27.17
CA ILE A 16 -11.11 -13.69 26.65
C ILE A 16 -10.73 -14.91 25.79
N SER A 17 -11.08 -16.08 26.32
CA SER A 17 -10.94 -17.41 25.72
C SER A 17 -11.68 -17.53 24.38
N PRO A 18 -11.08 -18.08 23.31
CA PRO A 18 -11.78 -18.37 22.07
C PRO A 18 -12.64 -19.62 22.23
N ARG A 19 -13.93 -19.50 21.88
CA ARG A 19 -14.89 -20.62 21.83
C ARG A 19 -14.49 -21.60 20.70
N PRO A 20 -14.68 -22.91 20.90
CA PRO A 20 -14.37 -23.90 19.86
C PRO A 20 -15.43 -23.89 18.76
N TRP A 21 -14.95 -23.91 17.53
CA TRP A 21 -15.77 -24.05 16.32
C TRP A 21 -16.25 -25.49 16.20
N THR A 22 -17.57 -25.68 16.15
CA THR A 22 -18.20 -26.95 15.77
C THR A 22 -18.18 -27.11 14.27
N PRO A 23 -17.77 -28.28 13.74
CA PRO A 23 -17.82 -28.52 12.29
C PRO A 23 -19.27 -28.84 11.87
N VAL A 24 -19.80 -28.03 10.97
CA VAL A 24 -21.07 -28.32 10.27
C VAL A 24 -20.76 -29.31 9.15
N LEU A 25 -21.29 -30.53 9.31
CA LEU A 25 -21.30 -31.55 8.27
C LEU A 25 -22.16 -31.07 7.08
N PHE A 26 -21.54 -30.82 5.95
CA PHE A 26 -22.24 -30.62 4.69
C PHE A 26 -22.48 -31.98 4.03
N THR A 27 -23.74 -32.39 4.02
CA THR A 27 -24.24 -33.59 3.34
C THR A 27 -24.18 -33.37 1.84
N LEU A 28 -23.41 -34.19 1.14
CA LEU A 28 -23.36 -34.29 -0.30
C LEU A 28 -24.71 -34.83 -0.83
N ILE A 29 -25.45 -34.00 -1.55
CA ILE A 29 -26.56 -34.46 -2.40
C ILE A 29 -26.05 -34.58 -3.83
N LEU A 30 -25.83 -35.83 -4.26
CA LEU A 30 -25.66 -36.25 -5.63
C LEU A 30 -27.01 -36.20 -6.35
N GLY A 31 -27.17 -35.38 -7.35
CA GLY A 31 -28.37 -35.28 -8.18
C GLY A 31 -28.03 -34.95 -9.63
N ARG A 32 -27.95 -35.98 -10.38
CA ARG A 32 -28.07 -36.33 -11.83
C ARG A 32 -28.32 -35.27 -12.93
N PRO A 33 -27.96 -35.62 -14.19
CA PRO A 33 -27.69 -34.71 -15.29
C PRO A 33 -28.82 -34.61 -16.35
N ALA A 34 -28.57 -33.73 -17.29
CA ALA A 34 -29.13 -33.63 -18.65
C ALA A 34 -30.53 -33.02 -18.81
N ARG A 35 -30.56 -31.95 -19.56
CA ARG A 35 -31.25 -31.94 -20.85
C ARG A 35 -30.91 -30.70 -21.66
N ASN A 36 -30.46 -30.98 -22.87
CA ASN A 36 -30.42 -30.07 -24.00
C ASN A 36 -31.76 -29.34 -24.17
N LEU A 37 -31.71 -28.04 -24.38
CA LEU A 37 -32.73 -27.38 -25.21
C LEU A 37 -32.04 -26.35 -26.10
N ARG A 38 -32.17 -26.63 -27.37
CA ARG A 38 -31.91 -25.77 -28.52
C ARG A 38 -32.96 -24.68 -28.60
N ILE A 39 -32.65 -23.71 -29.47
CA ILE A 39 -33.61 -22.86 -30.24
C ILE A 39 -33.92 -21.57 -29.47
N SER A 40 -33.83 -20.38 -30.02
CA SER A 40 -34.10 -19.93 -31.39
C SER A 40 -33.66 -18.49 -31.52
N THR A 41 -33.10 -18.18 -32.63
CA THR A 41 -33.04 -16.88 -33.27
C THR A 41 -34.35 -16.15 -33.24
N ALA A 42 -34.40 -14.91 -32.80
CA ALA A 42 -35.35 -13.91 -33.31
C ALA A 42 -34.78 -12.51 -33.05
N MET A 43 -34.34 -11.87 -34.12
CA MET A 43 -34.34 -10.41 -34.21
C MET A 43 -35.79 -9.91 -34.26
N PRO A 44 -36.11 -8.78 -33.70
CA PRO A 44 -36.82 -7.76 -34.44
C PRO A 44 -36.18 -6.37 -34.35
N LEU A 45 -35.94 -5.81 -35.53
CA LEU A 45 -36.54 -4.60 -36.09
C LEU A 45 -36.59 -3.34 -35.23
N ARG A 46 -35.75 -2.44 -35.67
CA ARG A 46 -35.97 -0.99 -35.90
C ARG A 46 -37.26 -0.42 -35.31
N SER A 47 -37.09 0.64 -34.54
CA SER A 47 -38.05 1.71 -34.38
C SER A 47 -37.37 3.08 -34.27
N PRO A 48 -37.98 4.14 -34.80
CA PRO A 48 -37.30 5.33 -35.26
C PRO A 48 -37.16 6.42 -34.16
N ARG A 49 -36.17 7.28 -34.38
CA ARG A 49 -35.94 8.52 -33.63
C ARG A 49 -37.11 9.50 -33.78
N PRO A 50 -37.44 10.28 -32.75
CA PRO A 50 -37.87 11.65 -32.94
C PRO A 50 -36.71 12.62 -32.69
N LEU A 51 -36.42 13.39 -33.73
CA LEU A 51 -35.79 14.69 -33.68
C LEU A 51 -36.71 15.64 -32.88
N VAL A 52 -36.22 16.18 -31.78
CA VAL A 52 -36.80 17.40 -31.20
C VAL A 52 -35.69 18.46 -31.17
N ALA A 53 -35.87 19.37 -32.10
CA ALA A 53 -35.18 20.66 -32.11
C ALA A 53 -35.91 21.63 -31.19
N PHE A 54 -35.27 22.78 -30.91
CA PHE A 54 -35.65 24.00 -30.16
C PHE A 54 -35.13 23.99 -28.72
N SER A 55 -34.50 25.03 -28.22
CA SER A 55 -34.44 26.45 -28.59
C SER A 55 -33.20 27.07 -27.91
N ALA A 56 -32.56 27.93 -28.61
CA ALA A 56 -31.56 28.84 -28.08
C ALA A 56 -32.22 29.86 -27.15
N ILE A 57 -31.73 29.99 -25.93
CA ILE A 57 -31.91 31.20 -25.11
C ILE A 57 -30.55 31.65 -24.67
N ALA A 58 -30.08 32.73 -25.31
CA ALA A 58 -28.92 33.46 -24.89
C ALA A 58 -29.32 34.32 -23.66
N CYS A 59 -28.69 34.07 -22.52
CA CYS A 59 -28.61 35.05 -21.43
C CYS A 59 -27.15 35.33 -21.13
N ALA A 60 -26.64 36.38 -21.74
CA ALA A 60 -25.38 36.99 -21.32
C ALA A 60 -25.59 37.69 -19.97
N VAL A 61 -25.01 37.15 -18.93
CA VAL A 61 -24.78 37.89 -17.69
C VAL A 61 -23.27 37.98 -17.49
N VAL A 62 -22.74 39.14 -17.81
CA VAL A 62 -21.39 39.56 -17.47
C VAL A 62 -21.37 39.89 -15.99
N LEU A 63 -20.83 38.98 -15.18
CA LEU A 63 -20.39 39.28 -13.83
C LEU A 63 -18.88 39.14 -13.78
N ALA A 64 -18.20 40.28 -13.84
CA ALA A 64 -16.80 40.38 -13.48
C ALA A 64 -16.65 40.00 -12.00
N GLY A 65 -16.28 38.76 -11.72
CA GLY A 65 -15.88 38.26 -10.41
C GLY A 65 -14.40 38.00 -10.44
N CYS A 66 -13.61 38.77 -9.69
CA CYS A 66 -12.23 38.52 -9.40
C CYS A 66 -12.10 37.13 -8.76
N SER A 67 -11.80 36.13 -9.58
CA SER A 67 -11.37 34.83 -9.08
C SER A 67 -9.91 34.96 -8.69
N SER A 68 -9.65 35.16 -7.42
CA SER A 68 -8.39 34.86 -6.80
C SER A 68 -8.09 33.36 -7.08
N LEU A 69 -7.16 33.14 -8.00
CA LEU A 69 -6.53 31.84 -8.24
C LEU A 69 -5.76 31.46 -6.97
N LEU A 70 -6.47 30.89 -6.01
CA LEU A 70 -5.82 30.10 -4.99
C LEU A 70 -5.25 28.87 -5.70
N PRO A 71 -3.94 28.60 -5.60
CA PRO A 71 -3.40 27.33 -6.09
C PRO A 71 -4.14 26.23 -5.32
N GLN A 72 -4.93 25.42 -6.05
CA GLN A 72 -5.45 24.19 -5.49
C GLN A 72 -4.26 23.32 -5.13
N GLY A 73 -3.90 23.37 -3.86
CA GLY A 73 -2.94 22.43 -3.30
C GLY A 73 -3.46 21.03 -3.58
N THR A 74 -2.71 20.28 -4.37
CA THR A 74 -2.83 18.82 -4.44
C THR A 74 -3.01 18.31 -3.02
N PRO A 75 -3.98 17.41 -2.73
CA PRO A 75 -4.13 16.84 -1.40
C PRO A 75 -2.84 16.14 -1.04
N GLY A 76 -2.00 16.86 -0.31
CA GLY A 76 -0.78 16.31 0.26
C GLY A 76 -1.19 15.15 1.14
N VAL A 77 -0.69 13.96 0.83
CA VAL A 77 -0.73 12.83 1.73
C VAL A 77 0.03 13.28 2.98
N SER A 78 -0.71 13.74 3.97
CA SER A 78 -0.16 14.02 5.29
C SER A 78 0.49 12.74 5.79
N GLY A 79 1.82 12.71 5.83
CA GLY A 79 2.54 11.71 6.59
C GLY A 79 1.99 11.77 8.02
N GLN A 80 1.76 10.62 8.62
CA GLN A 80 1.13 10.45 9.93
C GLN A 80 1.78 11.25 11.08
N ASP A 81 2.89 11.93 10.86
CA ASP A 81 3.69 12.53 11.94
C ASP A 81 3.90 14.05 11.83
N GLY A 82 3.26 14.75 10.88
CA GLY A 82 3.40 16.21 10.75
C GLY A 82 4.84 16.73 10.52
N ARG A 83 5.82 15.84 10.35
CA ARG A 83 7.18 16.23 10.01
C ARG A 83 7.27 16.66 8.57
N SER A 84 7.83 17.82 8.35
CA SER A 84 8.08 18.38 7.02
C SER A 84 8.80 17.36 6.15
N VAL A 85 8.27 17.13 4.94
CA VAL A 85 8.88 16.26 3.91
C VAL A 85 10.32 16.67 3.60
N SER A 86 10.72 17.90 3.92
CA SER A 86 12.10 18.42 3.74
C SER A 86 13.16 17.72 4.60
N HIS A 87 12.80 17.17 5.76
CA HIS A 87 13.75 16.60 6.75
C HIS A 87 13.71 15.06 6.81
N TRP A 88 13.11 14.40 5.85
CA TRP A 88 12.94 12.95 5.89
C TRP A 88 14.27 12.15 5.87
N ARG A 89 15.37 12.77 5.43
CA ARG A 89 16.72 12.20 5.38
C ARG A 89 17.60 12.53 6.57
N ASP A 90 17.12 13.30 7.54
CA ASP A 90 17.96 13.76 8.65
C ASP A 90 18.62 12.61 9.41
N ALA A 91 17.92 11.49 9.57
CA ALA A 91 18.43 10.30 10.23
C ALA A 91 19.66 9.67 9.55
N ILE A 92 19.90 9.96 8.28
CA ILE A 92 21.02 9.42 7.49
C ILE A 92 22.01 10.52 7.04
N SER A 93 21.82 11.77 7.47
CA SER A 93 22.64 12.92 7.05
C SER A 93 24.13 12.74 7.38
N SER A 94 24.44 12.09 8.51
CA SER A 94 25.80 11.76 8.95
C SER A 94 26.20 10.30 8.70
N ALA A 95 25.34 9.49 8.07
CA ALA A 95 25.58 8.09 7.85
C ALA A 95 26.45 7.84 6.60
N SER A 96 27.27 6.79 6.64
CA SER A 96 28.10 6.38 5.51
C SER A 96 27.38 5.35 4.67
N ARG A 97 27.33 5.57 3.35
CA ARG A 97 26.73 4.63 2.40
C ARG A 97 27.55 3.35 2.27
N ILE A 98 26.94 2.22 2.45
CA ILE A 98 27.57 0.90 2.23
C ILE A 98 27.36 0.45 0.78
N SER A 99 26.11 0.44 0.33
CA SER A 99 25.77 -0.05 -1.03
C SER A 99 24.35 0.34 -1.41
N THR A 100 24.06 0.30 -2.71
CA THR A 100 22.71 0.42 -3.25
C THR A 100 22.35 -0.84 -4.04
N ARG A 101 21.10 -1.27 -3.96
CA ARG A 101 20.52 -2.41 -4.68
C ARG A 101 19.16 -1.98 -5.23
N THR A 102 18.80 -2.49 -6.40
CA THR A 102 17.45 -2.30 -6.93
C THR A 102 16.53 -3.38 -6.39
N ALA A 103 15.42 -3.00 -5.78
CA ALA A 103 14.35 -3.91 -5.39
C ALA A 103 13.30 -3.96 -6.51
N ARG A 104 12.90 -5.16 -6.92
CA ARG A 104 11.82 -5.41 -7.87
C ARG A 104 10.85 -6.41 -7.26
N GLY A 105 9.56 -6.09 -7.30
CA GLY A 105 8.59 -6.97 -6.64
C GLY A 105 7.16 -6.50 -6.78
N ARG A 106 6.35 -6.86 -5.79
CA ARG A 106 4.93 -6.52 -5.75
C ARG A 106 4.53 -6.06 -4.34
N MET A 107 3.66 -5.07 -4.30
CA MET A 107 2.93 -4.66 -3.11
C MET A 107 1.55 -5.32 -3.14
N HIS A 108 1.18 -5.97 -2.04
CA HIS A 108 -0.08 -6.69 -1.92
C HIS A 108 -1.04 -5.93 -1.03
N PHE A 109 -2.30 -5.89 -1.45
CA PHE A 109 -3.39 -5.16 -0.79
C PHE A 109 -4.61 -6.04 -0.64
N VAL A 110 -5.46 -5.69 0.33
CA VAL A 110 -6.78 -6.28 0.52
C VAL A 110 -7.80 -5.15 0.56
N CYS A 111 -8.88 -5.28 -0.20
CA CYS A 111 -9.99 -4.32 -0.14
C CYS A 111 -10.63 -4.37 1.26
N SER A 112 -10.57 -3.27 1.96
CA SER A 112 -11.08 -3.11 3.33
C SER A 112 -12.04 -1.93 3.39
N TYR A 113 -12.84 -1.88 4.45
CA TYR A 113 -13.80 -0.81 4.70
C TYR A 113 -13.56 -0.21 6.08
N ASP A 114 -13.64 1.12 6.17
CA ASP A 114 -13.63 1.87 7.43
C ASP A 114 -14.59 3.06 7.36
N ALA A 115 -14.55 3.96 8.35
CA ALA A 115 -15.41 5.15 8.41
C ALA A 115 -15.24 6.12 7.22
N LYS A 116 -14.16 5.99 6.42
CA LYS A 116 -13.88 6.79 5.21
C LYS A 116 -14.28 6.07 3.92
N GLY A 117 -14.88 4.87 4.02
CA GLY A 117 -15.33 4.05 2.91
C GLY A 117 -14.38 2.91 2.53
N PHE A 118 -14.56 2.39 1.30
CA PHE A 118 -13.73 1.29 0.79
C PHE A 118 -12.38 1.79 0.32
N TYR A 119 -11.31 1.03 0.66
CA TYR A 119 -9.94 1.34 0.27
C TYR A 119 -9.08 0.07 0.20
N TRP A 120 -7.98 0.14 -0.57
CA TRP A 120 -6.98 -0.91 -0.61
C TRP A 120 -6.04 -0.79 0.59
N ARG A 121 -6.27 -1.61 1.61
CA ARG A 121 -5.37 -1.71 2.77
C ARG A 121 -4.13 -2.49 2.37
N PHE A 122 -2.96 -1.89 2.59
CA PHE A 122 -1.69 -2.57 2.40
C PHE A 122 -1.62 -3.82 3.29
N SER A 123 -1.15 -4.93 2.71
CA SER A 123 -0.96 -6.22 3.39
C SER A 123 0.52 -6.51 3.62
N HIS A 124 1.28 -6.68 2.54
CA HIS A 124 2.70 -7.03 2.62
C HIS A 124 3.41 -6.76 1.29
N PRO A 125 4.76 -6.58 1.31
CA PRO A 125 5.58 -6.60 0.12
C PRO A 125 6.00 -8.03 -0.22
N SER A 126 6.45 -8.23 -1.46
CA SER A 126 7.24 -9.38 -1.88
C SER A 126 8.17 -9.00 -3.01
N GLY A 127 9.37 -9.57 -3.09
CA GLY A 127 10.26 -9.24 -4.20
C GLY A 127 11.67 -9.77 -4.05
N GLY A 128 12.54 -9.29 -4.93
CA GLY A 128 13.97 -9.55 -4.93
C GLY A 128 14.79 -8.28 -4.87
N LEU A 129 16.00 -8.36 -4.30
CA LEU A 129 17.04 -7.36 -4.41
C LEU A 129 18.03 -7.77 -5.47
N TYR A 130 18.47 -6.81 -6.28
CA TYR A 130 19.33 -7.06 -7.42
C TYR A 130 20.56 -6.14 -7.41
N ARG A 131 21.69 -6.68 -7.89
CA ARG A 131 22.87 -5.94 -8.31
C ARG A 131 22.96 -6.11 -9.83
N GLY A 132 22.56 -5.06 -10.57
CA GLY A 132 22.29 -5.21 -11.99
C GLY A 132 21.18 -6.23 -12.21
N ASN A 133 21.48 -7.30 -12.97
CA ASN A 133 20.50 -8.36 -13.24
C ASN A 133 20.62 -9.57 -12.29
N THR A 134 21.62 -9.59 -11.40
CA THR A 134 21.82 -10.71 -10.47
C THR A 134 20.99 -10.49 -9.20
N LYS A 135 20.13 -11.47 -8.87
CA LYS A 135 19.41 -11.46 -7.61
C LYS A 135 20.36 -11.75 -6.46
N VAL A 136 20.45 -10.83 -5.50
CA VAL A 136 21.35 -10.89 -4.33
C VAL A 136 20.61 -10.94 -2.99
N GLY A 137 19.29 -10.96 -3.02
CA GLY A 137 18.47 -11.07 -1.81
C GLY A 137 16.98 -11.13 -2.11
N THR A 138 16.19 -11.29 -1.05
CA THR A 138 14.74 -11.36 -1.10
C THR A 138 14.14 -10.35 -0.13
N LEU A 139 13.17 -9.56 -0.58
CA LEU A 139 12.31 -8.74 0.25
C LEU A 139 11.13 -9.59 0.73
N ASN A 140 11.06 -9.82 2.02
CA ASN A 140 10.07 -10.69 2.64
C ASN A 140 8.78 -9.94 3.01
N SER A 141 7.73 -10.70 3.31
CA SER A 141 6.40 -10.17 3.65
C SER A 141 6.37 -9.38 4.97
N ASP A 142 7.31 -9.57 5.86
CA ASP A 142 7.46 -8.89 7.15
C ASP A 142 8.37 -7.64 7.09
N TRP A 143 8.64 -7.11 5.88
CA TRP A 143 9.60 -6.02 5.65
C TRP A 143 11.04 -6.35 6.02
N SER A 144 11.39 -7.62 6.18
CA SER A 144 12.79 -8.01 6.28
C SER A 144 13.41 -8.25 4.90
N ILE A 145 14.73 -8.19 4.83
CA ILE A 145 15.50 -8.52 3.64
C ILE A 145 16.44 -9.66 3.99
N THR A 146 16.35 -10.77 3.26
CA THR A 146 17.29 -11.89 3.37
C THR A 146 18.27 -11.85 2.21
N ALA A 147 19.56 -11.74 2.47
CA ALA A 147 20.61 -11.79 1.47
C ALA A 147 20.88 -13.23 1.02
N SER A 148 21.63 -13.40 -0.10
CA SER A 148 22.01 -14.72 -0.62
C SER A 148 22.91 -15.54 0.30
N ASP A 149 23.59 -14.90 1.26
CA ASP A 149 24.36 -15.58 2.32
C ASP A 149 23.50 -16.03 3.52
N GLY A 150 22.16 -15.86 3.42
CA GLY A 150 21.20 -16.23 4.47
C GLY A 150 21.05 -15.17 5.58
N THR A 151 21.85 -14.11 5.61
CA THR A 151 21.70 -13.07 6.62
C THR A 151 20.44 -12.26 6.40
N THR A 152 19.72 -11.96 7.49
CA THR A 152 18.44 -11.24 7.46
C THR A 152 18.54 -9.91 8.18
N LEU A 153 18.09 -8.85 7.50
CA LEU A 153 17.97 -7.49 7.98
C LEU A 153 16.50 -7.18 8.24
N LYS A 154 16.12 -6.87 9.47
CA LYS A 154 14.76 -6.40 9.79
C LYS A 154 14.69 -4.90 9.64
N MET A 155 13.56 -4.38 9.12
CA MET A 155 13.35 -2.96 8.87
C MET A 155 12.03 -2.48 9.47
N SER A 156 12.03 -1.26 10.00
CA SER A 156 10.83 -0.53 10.40
C SER A 156 10.87 0.88 9.83
N VAL A 157 9.73 1.40 9.36
CA VAL A 157 9.65 2.77 8.81
C VAL A 157 10.02 3.76 9.90
N LEU A 158 11.01 4.61 9.62
CA LEU A 158 11.41 5.70 10.49
C LEU A 158 10.78 7.02 10.02
N THR A 159 10.91 7.33 8.73
CA THR A 159 10.32 8.52 8.11
C THR A 159 9.89 8.22 6.69
N ASN A 160 8.82 8.89 6.24
CA ASN A 160 8.41 8.89 4.85
C ASN A 160 8.90 10.17 4.16
N GLY A 161 9.38 10.02 2.95
CA GLY A 161 9.79 11.10 2.07
C GLY A 161 8.73 11.47 1.03
N PRO A 162 9.12 12.17 -0.02
CA PRO A 162 8.23 12.57 -1.09
C PRO A 162 7.72 11.36 -1.88
N ARG A 163 6.66 11.58 -2.65
CA ARG A 163 6.13 10.67 -3.66
C ARG A 163 6.20 11.38 -5.00
N ARG A 164 6.71 10.71 -6.03
CA ARG A 164 6.85 11.30 -7.38
C ARG A 164 5.53 11.35 -8.13
N SER A 165 4.74 10.27 -8.05
CA SER A 165 3.42 10.17 -8.66
C SER A 165 2.44 9.44 -7.74
N ALA A 166 1.15 9.51 -8.05
CA ALA A 166 0.11 8.83 -7.25
C ALA A 166 0.27 7.30 -7.23
N GLU A 167 0.86 6.72 -8.26
CA GLU A 167 1.08 5.28 -8.40
C GLU A 167 2.36 4.78 -7.72
N ASP A 168 3.27 5.69 -7.36
CA ASP A 168 4.55 5.33 -6.77
C ASP A 168 4.44 5.17 -5.25
N LEU A 169 5.30 4.33 -4.68
CA LEU A 169 5.53 4.33 -3.24
C LEU A 169 6.19 5.64 -2.82
N THR A 170 5.98 6.08 -1.59
CA THR A 170 6.76 7.18 -1.02
C THR A 170 8.23 6.77 -0.90
N ASP A 171 9.14 7.71 -1.09
CA ASP A 171 10.50 7.54 -0.60
C ASP A 171 10.45 7.35 0.93
N ALA A 172 11.40 6.67 1.53
CA ALA A 172 11.37 6.40 2.96
C ALA A 172 12.76 6.09 3.52
N VAL A 173 12.97 6.41 4.79
CA VAL A 173 14.08 5.89 5.58
C VAL A 173 13.53 4.89 6.59
N PHE A 174 14.16 3.73 6.66
CA PHE A 174 13.86 2.66 7.60
C PHE A 174 15.00 2.57 8.62
N LYS A 175 14.64 2.40 9.88
CA LYS A 175 15.57 1.93 10.91
C LYS A 175 15.80 0.43 10.67
N ALA A 176 17.05 0.01 10.69
CA ALA A 176 17.44 -1.37 10.43
C ALA A 176 17.99 -2.03 11.70
N SER A 177 17.63 -3.32 11.87
CA SER A 177 18.23 -4.22 12.84
C SER A 177 19.02 -5.28 12.07
N ALA A 178 20.33 -5.11 12.04
CA ALA A 178 21.25 -5.92 11.27
C ALA A 178 21.88 -7.03 12.10
N PRO A 179 22.25 -8.18 11.49
CA PRO A 179 23.07 -9.19 12.13
C PRO A 179 24.50 -8.67 12.37
N LYS A 180 25.21 -9.29 13.33
CA LYS A 180 26.60 -8.90 13.64
C LYS A 180 27.59 -9.26 12.52
N LYS A 181 27.26 -10.23 11.66
CA LYS A 181 28.12 -10.75 10.58
C LYS A 181 27.31 -10.88 9.28
N GLY A 182 28.00 -11.02 8.15
CA GLY A 182 27.42 -11.24 6.82
C GLY A 182 27.13 -9.96 6.05
N THR A 183 26.39 -10.08 4.97
CA THR A 183 26.14 -9.01 3.97
C THR A 183 25.59 -7.72 4.58
N PHE A 184 24.79 -7.81 5.63
CA PHE A 184 24.15 -6.65 6.27
C PHE A 184 24.84 -6.20 7.56
N ALA A 185 26.02 -6.72 7.89
CA ALA A 185 26.72 -6.34 9.11
C ALA A 185 26.95 -4.82 9.14
N GLY A 186 26.61 -4.18 10.28
CA GLY A 186 26.79 -2.76 10.48
C GLY A 186 25.77 -1.84 9.81
N VAL A 187 24.76 -2.37 9.09
CA VAL A 187 23.66 -1.57 8.54
C VAL A 187 22.80 -1.04 9.69
N ARG A 188 22.61 0.28 9.74
CA ARG A 188 21.77 0.98 10.73
C ARG A 188 20.49 1.52 10.12
N TYR A 189 20.55 1.92 8.84
CA TYR A 189 19.42 2.46 8.10
C TYR A 189 19.36 1.89 6.69
N VAL A 190 18.16 1.85 6.16
CA VAL A 190 17.89 1.57 4.74
C VAL A 190 17.05 2.71 4.19
N GLU A 191 17.48 3.27 3.09
CA GLU A 191 16.75 4.31 2.37
C GLU A 191 16.13 3.72 1.11
N ARG A 192 14.83 3.96 0.90
CA ARG A 192 14.13 3.64 -0.35
C ARG A 192 13.90 4.92 -1.13
N THR A 193 14.40 4.95 -2.37
CA THR A 193 14.27 6.07 -3.31
C THR A 193 13.96 5.57 -4.72
N ASN A 194 13.77 6.48 -5.64
CA ASN A 194 13.56 6.19 -7.05
C ASN A 194 12.43 5.20 -7.29
N THR A 195 11.37 5.28 -6.49
CA THR A 195 10.25 4.35 -6.54
C THR A 195 9.46 4.52 -7.85
N ARG A 196 9.02 3.40 -8.42
CA ARG A 196 8.15 3.33 -9.60
C ARG A 196 7.05 2.32 -9.31
N GLY A 197 5.80 2.76 -9.38
CA GLY A 197 4.65 1.93 -9.12
C GLY A 197 4.49 1.52 -7.65
N GLY A 198 3.72 0.48 -7.39
CA GLY A 198 3.47 -0.11 -6.08
C GLY A 198 2.16 0.33 -5.43
N MET A 199 1.56 1.45 -5.83
CA MET A 199 0.30 1.93 -5.24
C MET A 199 -0.90 1.68 -6.14
N PRO A 200 -2.08 1.36 -5.57
CA PRO A 200 -3.35 1.38 -6.30
C PRO A 200 -3.72 2.82 -6.70
N LEU A 201 -4.17 3.01 -7.95
CA LEU A 201 -4.60 4.32 -8.45
C LEU A 201 -6.03 4.67 -8.05
N THR A 202 -6.86 3.65 -7.82
CA THR A 202 -8.28 3.81 -7.49
C THR A 202 -8.60 3.15 -6.16
N LYS A 203 -9.65 3.62 -5.49
CA LYS A 203 -10.23 2.92 -4.35
C LYS A 203 -10.89 1.61 -4.82
N CYS A 204 -11.06 0.67 -3.92
CA CYS A 204 -11.91 -0.48 -4.19
C CYS A 204 -13.39 -0.13 -3.91
N SER A 205 -14.28 -1.04 -4.31
CA SER A 205 -15.74 -0.92 -4.13
C SER A 205 -16.28 -1.98 -3.17
N ALA A 206 -17.56 -1.84 -2.80
CA ALA A 206 -18.23 -2.82 -1.94
C ALA A 206 -18.20 -4.24 -2.52
N SER A 207 -18.35 -4.40 -3.84
CA SER A 207 -18.30 -5.69 -4.53
C SER A 207 -16.90 -6.33 -4.51
N GLN A 208 -15.88 -5.57 -4.16
CA GLN A 208 -14.50 -6.02 -4.07
C GLN A 208 -14.04 -6.26 -2.63
N GLN A 209 -14.90 -6.09 -1.63
CA GLN A 209 -14.53 -6.29 -0.23
C GLN A 209 -13.90 -7.67 0.00
N GLY A 210 -12.74 -7.70 0.66
CA GLY A 210 -11.95 -8.91 0.88
C GLY A 210 -11.11 -9.37 -0.31
N GLN A 211 -11.32 -8.84 -1.51
CA GLN A 211 -10.49 -9.18 -2.68
C GLN A 211 -9.06 -8.69 -2.49
N ARG A 212 -8.13 -9.37 -3.17
CA ARG A 212 -6.71 -9.05 -3.16
C ARG A 212 -6.30 -8.34 -4.44
N LEU A 213 -5.45 -7.33 -4.31
CA LEU A 213 -4.81 -6.62 -5.41
C LEU A 213 -3.29 -6.70 -5.24
N SER A 214 -2.58 -6.83 -6.35
CA SER A 214 -1.12 -6.86 -6.36
C SER A 214 -0.60 -5.88 -7.40
N ARG A 215 0.27 -4.94 -6.98
CA ARG A 215 0.85 -3.89 -7.83
C ARG A 215 2.34 -4.08 -7.95
N PRO A 216 2.91 -4.14 -9.16
CA PRO A 216 4.35 -4.21 -9.36
C PRO A 216 5.01 -2.92 -8.88
N PHE A 217 6.24 -3.03 -8.37
CA PHE A 217 7.07 -1.87 -8.04
C PHE A 217 8.54 -2.15 -8.35
N GLU A 218 9.27 -1.05 -8.55
CA GLU A 218 10.73 -1.01 -8.57
C GLU A 218 11.19 0.17 -7.70
N ALA A 219 12.30 0.01 -6.96
CA ALA A 219 12.87 1.05 -6.12
C ALA A 219 14.35 0.78 -5.85
N ASP A 220 15.11 1.84 -5.54
CA ASP A 220 16.47 1.71 -5.05
C ASP A 220 16.47 1.62 -3.52
N TYR A 221 17.18 0.63 -2.99
CA TYR A 221 17.42 0.43 -1.57
C TYR A 221 18.89 0.70 -1.28
N THR A 222 19.17 1.81 -0.61
CA THR A 222 20.53 2.19 -0.18
C THR A 222 20.71 1.84 1.29
N PHE A 223 21.78 1.11 1.59
CA PHE A 223 22.14 0.66 2.94
C PHE A 223 23.18 1.60 3.54
N TRP A 224 22.95 2.04 4.79
CA TRP A 224 23.73 3.04 5.51
C TRP A 224 24.17 2.52 6.88
N ARG A 225 25.37 2.96 7.33
CA ARG A 225 25.93 2.67 8.67
C ARG A 225 26.27 3.94 9.44
#